data_d00ade99e7ffa5a5d6b76d6d0797c18b
#
_entry.id   d00ade99e7ffa5a5d6b76d6d0797c18b
#
_cell.length_a   1.000
_cell.length_b   1.000
_cell.length_c   1.000
_cell.angle_alpha   90.00
_cell.angle_beta   90.00
_cell.angle_gamma   90.00
#
_symmetry.space_group_name_H-M   'P 1'
#
loop_
_entity.id
_entity.type
_entity.pdbx_description
1 polymer ?
#
loop_
_entity_poly.entity_id
_entity_poly.type
_entity_poly.pdbx_seq_one_letter_code
_entity_poly.pdbx_strand_id
1 'polypeptide(L)'
;MALNRRQFLIGAGGLAAAATTMGLAACAPGSSGGGSQGGGQGGANDLALAFWGNPTRNKNTQAEIDAFVKANPDIKIAGQPGEFNTYWDKLATQTAGGNAPDIIQMDMNYISEYGTRGALLDLGKVDVSKFVAGTVDSGKINDKLVGVNAGINSALIFANPKVFEKAKMDLPSDKTWTWDQLMEVSAEVASKAGVSFGLASIMGSDPLFGTFVRQQGKELFTADGLGFDVADAQAWYELMVKGVKGKAIGTPEQISEEAAKPLDQSALVVGTAAMQYYNSNQLEAVSAAAGGELMKMLRGPSITDKANERKTWYKASMLWSASAKTKNPDAAIAWINWFANDPAAANIDLAERGIPPNSEILAEVKPKLSAAQQEVAKYIVAIKPEVGSTPIAPPPGGGTIANVMFRHGTDVVFGRTSPAEGAQKFVDEMKSNLKG
;
A
#
# COMPACT_ATOMS: atom_id res chain seq x y z
N MET A 1 27.11 -18.31 36.80
CA MET A 1 28.35 -17.56 36.50
C MET A 1 28.04 -16.62 35.36
N ALA A 2 27.90 -15.34 35.68
CA ALA A 2 27.57 -14.29 34.71
C ALA A 2 28.88 -13.70 34.16
N LEU A 3 29.06 -13.75 32.86
CA LEU A 3 30.19 -13.11 32.16
C LEU A 3 29.81 -11.71 31.72
N ASN A 4 30.58 -10.76 32.23
CA ASN A 4 30.37 -9.32 32.13
C ASN A 4 30.97 -8.76 30.84
N ARG A 5 30.21 -7.96 30.06
CA ARG A 5 30.49 -7.40 28.75
C ARG A 5 31.57 -6.28 28.68
N ARG A 6 32.45 -6.17 29.68
CA ARG A 6 33.37 -5.02 29.80
C ARG A 6 34.86 -5.33 29.61
N GLN A 7 35.26 -6.50 29.10
CA GLN A 7 36.68 -6.88 29.01
C GLN A 7 37.19 -7.17 27.57
N PHE A 8 36.70 -6.49 26.55
CA PHE A 8 37.22 -6.70 25.19
C PHE A 8 37.77 -5.44 24.49
N LEU A 9 38.27 -4.48 25.24
CA LEU A 9 38.91 -3.29 24.69
C LEU A 9 40.18 -2.92 25.50
N ILE A 10 41.20 -3.78 25.50
CA ILE A 10 42.59 -3.35 25.79
C ILE A 10 43.51 -4.42 25.16
N GLY A 11 44.29 -4.03 24.17
CA GLY A 11 45.43 -4.83 23.71
C GLY A 11 45.73 -4.74 22.23
N ALA A 12 46.41 -3.71 21.80
CA ALA A 12 47.56 -3.71 20.90
C ALA A 12 47.90 -2.30 20.47
N GLY A 13 48.70 -1.64 21.26
CA GLY A 13 49.47 -0.49 20.83
C GLY A 13 50.91 -0.92 20.51
N GLY A 14 51.50 -0.28 19.52
CA GLY A 14 52.96 -0.19 19.42
C GLY A 14 53.57 -0.83 18.19
N LEU A 15 53.97 -0.08 17.25
CA LEU A 15 55.38 0.25 16.92
C LEU A 15 55.52 0.96 15.59
N ALA A 16 56.31 1.95 15.65
CA ALA A 16 56.59 3.03 14.74
C ALA A 16 57.58 2.72 13.59
N ALA A 17 57.53 3.60 12.61
CA ALA A 17 58.64 4.31 11.96
C ALA A 17 59.31 3.71 10.70
N ALA A 18 59.34 4.58 9.75
CA ALA A 18 60.42 5.03 8.88
C ALA A 18 60.32 4.69 7.41
N ALA A 19 59.97 5.72 6.66
CA ALA A 19 60.60 6.36 5.50
C ALA A 19 61.35 5.48 4.47
N THR A 20 61.02 5.58 3.21
CA THR A 20 61.75 6.30 2.17
C THR A 20 61.18 6.07 0.77
N THR A 21 61.17 7.11 0.04
CA THR A 21 60.99 7.46 -1.38
C THR A 21 61.48 6.52 -2.51
N MET A 22 60.90 6.80 -3.67
CA MET A 22 61.24 6.47 -5.07
C MET A 22 60.45 5.28 -5.65
N GLY A 23 59.51 5.49 -6.56
CA GLY A 23 59.59 6.04 -7.92
C GLY A 23 59.79 4.92 -8.92
N LEU A 24 58.77 4.65 -9.73
CA LEU A 24 58.87 4.44 -11.17
C LEU A 24 57.62 3.71 -11.72
N ALA A 25 57.17 4.22 -12.82
CA ALA A 25 56.05 3.74 -13.60
C ALA A 25 56.31 2.38 -14.24
N ALA A 26 55.27 1.54 -14.33
CA ALA A 26 55.13 0.56 -15.40
C ALA A 26 53.68 0.14 -15.60
N CYS A 27 53.27 0.12 -16.84
CA CYS A 27 51.95 -0.15 -17.40
C CYS A 27 51.48 -1.59 -17.27
N ALA A 28 50.11 -1.70 -17.12
CA ALA A 28 49.18 -2.65 -17.77
C ALA A 28 49.05 -4.08 -17.21
N PRO A 29 47.97 -4.85 -17.55
CA PRO A 29 46.52 -4.52 -17.67
C PRO A 29 45.63 -5.47 -16.89
N GLY A 30 44.44 -5.01 -16.58
CA GLY A 30 43.22 -5.86 -16.49
C GLY A 30 42.98 -6.72 -15.28
N SER A 31 42.08 -6.28 -14.41
CA SER A 31 41.08 -7.16 -13.81
C SER A 31 39.87 -6.35 -13.30
N SER A 32 38.69 -6.77 -13.70
CA SER A 32 37.37 -6.36 -13.29
C SER A 32 37.18 -6.34 -11.76
N GLY A 33 36.79 -5.20 -11.22
CA GLY A 33 36.43 -5.09 -9.81
C GLY A 33 35.43 -3.96 -9.61
N GLY A 34 34.24 -4.32 -9.22
CA GLY A 34 33.15 -3.58 -8.62
C GLY A 34 33.21 -2.07 -8.55
N GLY A 35 32.64 -1.40 -9.54
CA GLY A 35 32.48 0.03 -9.53
C GLY A 35 31.35 0.42 -8.59
N SER A 36 31.71 1.17 -7.55
CA SER A 36 30.82 2.08 -6.84
C SER A 36 30.23 3.04 -7.87
N GLN A 37 28.94 2.94 -8.18
CA GLN A 37 28.26 3.91 -9.05
C GLN A 37 28.15 5.25 -8.32
N GLY A 38 29.13 6.08 -8.51
CA GLY A 38 29.01 7.51 -8.27
C GLY A 38 27.95 8.09 -9.20
N GLY A 39 27.13 9.02 -8.67
CA GLY A 39 26.10 9.72 -9.42
C GLY A 39 26.64 10.37 -10.68
N GLY A 40 26.41 9.75 -11.83
CA GLY A 40 26.61 10.34 -13.13
C GLY A 40 25.61 11.49 -13.31
N GLN A 41 26.08 12.67 -13.70
CA GLN A 41 25.25 13.72 -14.25
C GLN A 41 24.58 13.17 -15.51
N GLY A 42 23.26 12.83 -15.39
CA GLY A 42 22.46 12.41 -16.51
C GLY A 42 22.40 13.50 -17.58
N GLY A 43 22.25 13.11 -18.85
CA GLY A 43 22.01 14.01 -19.95
C GLY A 43 20.74 14.84 -19.76
N ALA A 44 20.55 15.85 -20.59
CA ALA A 44 19.45 16.81 -20.46
C ALA A 44 18.04 16.19 -20.44
N ASN A 45 17.88 14.90 -20.79
CA ASN A 45 16.59 14.20 -20.83
C ASN A 45 16.64 12.80 -20.16
N ASP A 46 17.59 12.58 -19.27
CA ASP A 46 17.67 11.34 -18.50
C ASP A 46 16.82 11.44 -17.23
N LEU A 47 15.88 10.51 -17.04
CA LEU A 47 14.99 10.44 -15.89
C LEU A 47 15.23 9.16 -15.09
N ALA A 48 15.14 9.25 -13.76
CA ALA A 48 15.05 8.12 -12.85
C ALA A 48 13.58 7.92 -12.44
N LEU A 49 13.05 6.70 -12.61
CA LEU A 49 11.69 6.34 -12.24
C LEU A 49 11.73 5.29 -11.12
N ALA A 50 11.34 5.68 -9.91
CA ALA A 50 11.26 4.78 -8.76
C ALA A 50 9.84 4.24 -8.57
N PHE A 51 9.76 2.93 -8.30
CA PHE A 51 8.50 2.25 -8.08
C PHE A 51 8.68 1.00 -7.20
N TRP A 52 7.61 0.54 -6.57
CA TRP A 52 7.56 -0.73 -5.89
C TRP A 52 6.59 -1.67 -6.58
N GLY A 53 6.80 -2.98 -6.42
CA GLY A 53 5.85 -3.94 -6.95
C GLY A 53 6.33 -5.38 -6.90
N ASN A 54 5.39 -6.26 -7.25
CA ASN A 54 5.64 -7.66 -7.47
C ASN A 54 6.37 -7.89 -8.83
N PRO A 55 6.81 -9.12 -9.16
CA PRO A 55 7.49 -9.40 -10.43
C PRO A 55 6.70 -9.01 -11.68
N THR A 56 5.36 -9.15 -11.65
CA THR A 56 4.49 -8.75 -12.78
C THR A 56 4.52 -7.25 -12.97
N ARG A 57 4.37 -6.46 -11.91
CA ARG A 57 4.47 -5.00 -11.96
C ARG A 57 5.83 -4.55 -12.44
N ASN A 58 6.90 -5.16 -11.95
CA ASN A 58 8.26 -4.82 -12.36
C ASN A 58 8.44 -5.03 -13.88
N LYS A 59 7.94 -6.15 -14.41
CA LYS A 59 7.94 -6.44 -15.85
C LYS A 59 7.10 -5.44 -16.64
N ASN A 60 5.88 -5.14 -16.19
CA ASN A 60 5.00 -4.20 -16.87
C ASN A 60 5.60 -2.79 -16.88
N THR A 61 6.13 -2.31 -15.74
CA THR A 61 6.77 -1.00 -15.67
C THR A 61 7.96 -0.88 -16.62
N GLN A 62 8.78 -1.92 -16.73
CA GLN A 62 9.88 -1.91 -17.71
C GLN A 62 9.34 -1.84 -19.14
N ALA A 63 8.29 -2.61 -19.46
CA ALA A 63 7.67 -2.55 -20.79
C ALA A 63 7.01 -1.20 -21.09
N GLU A 64 6.43 -0.53 -20.07
CA GLU A 64 5.90 0.83 -20.17
C GLU A 64 7.03 1.83 -20.46
N ILE A 65 8.15 1.73 -19.74
CA ILE A 65 9.34 2.55 -19.99
C ILE A 65 9.82 2.36 -21.42
N ASP A 66 9.99 1.13 -21.86
CA ASP A 66 10.49 0.80 -23.21
C ASP A 66 9.56 1.32 -24.31
N ALA A 67 8.25 1.20 -24.12
CA ALA A 67 7.25 1.71 -25.06
C ALA A 67 7.25 3.24 -25.15
N PHE A 68 7.33 3.92 -24.00
CA PHE A 68 7.40 5.39 -23.96
C PHE A 68 8.67 5.93 -24.60
N VAL A 69 9.85 5.37 -24.25
CA VAL A 69 11.14 5.77 -24.80
C VAL A 69 11.21 5.52 -26.30
N LYS A 70 10.63 4.41 -26.78
CA LYS A 70 10.54 4.15 -28.23
C LYS A 70 9.76 5.23 -28.97
N ALA A 71 8.69 5.76 -28.36
CA ALA A 71 7.91 6.85 -28.92
C ALA A 71 8.56 8.23 -28.73
N ASN A 72 9.48 8.37 -27.76
CA ASN A 72 10.16 9.62 -27.39
C ASN A 72 11.67 9.39 -27.31
N PRO A 73 12.37 9.21 -28.45
CA PRO A 73 13.76 8.75 -28.50
C PRO A 73 14.78 9.69 -27.83
N ASP A 74 14.40 10.95 -27.62
CA ASP A 74 15.23 11.96 -26.95
C ASP A 74 15.17 11.83 -25.41
N ILE A 75 14.27 11.00 -24.88
CA ILE A 75 14.09 10.78 -23.43
C ILE A 75 14.64 9.40 -23.07
N LYS A 76 15.39 9.34 -21.97
CA LYS A 76 15.82 8.07 -21.36
C LYS A 76 15.24 7.95 -19.97
N ILE A 77 14.75 6.76 -19.64
CA ILE A 77 14.19 6.48 -18.30
C ILE A 77 14.89 5.25 -17.72
N ALA A 78 15.48 5.40 -16.55
CA ALA A 78 16.06 4.31 -15.77
C ALA A 78 15.07 3.88 -14.66
N GLY A 79 14.48 2.69 -14.80
CA GLY A 79 13.58 2.11 -13.79
C GLY A 79 14.35 1.67 -12.54
N GLN A 80 13.82 2.01 -11.37
CA GLN A 80 14.37 1.67 -10.05
C GLN A 80 13.32 0.92 -9.23
N PRO A 81 13.17 -0.40 -9.41
CA PRO A 81 12.25 -1.21 -8.61
C PRO A 81 12.70 -1.31 -7.16
N GLY A 82 11.75 -1.48 -6.26
CA GLY A 82 11.98 -1.68 -4.82
C GLY A 82 10.87 -2.51 -4.17
N GLU A 83 11.15 -2.96 -2.95
CA GLU A 83 10.16 -3.60 -2.09
C GLU A 83 9.43 -2.53 -1.27
N PHE A 84 8.12 -2.68 -1.08
CA PHE A 84 7.27 -1.65 -0.45
C PHE A 84 7.80 -1.17 0.89
N ASN A 85 8.20 -2.09 1.77
CA ASN A 85 8.61 -1.74 3.14
C ASN A 85 9.93 -0.93 3.20
N THR A 86 10.85 -1.17 2.27
CA THR A 86 12.16 -0.47 2.23
C THR A 86 12.19 0.70 1.26
N TYR A 87 11.16 0.82 0.42
CA TYR A 87 11.03 1.88 -0.58
C TYR A 87 11.02 3.27 0.06
N TRP A 88 10.25 3.44 1.14
CA TRP A 88 10.03 4.72 1.81
C TRP A 88 11.29 5.25 2.49
N ASP A 89 12.06 4.39 3.15
CA ASP A 89 13.34 4.75 3.78
C ASP A 89 14.35 5.24 2.73
N LYS A 90 14.41 4.53 1.59
CA LYS A 90 15.25 4.90 0.46
C LYS A 90 14.82 6.25 -0.13
N LEU A 91 13.52 6.42 -0.39
CA LEU A 91 12.96 7.65 -0.96
C LEU A 91 13.19 8.84 -0.02
N ALA A 92 12.97 8.68 1.28
CA ALA A 92 13.23 9.72 2.28
C ALA A 92 14.69 10.14 2.28
N THR A 93 15.62 9.18 2.29
CA THR A 93 17.07 9.44 2.24
C THR A 93 17.47 10.17 0.96
N GLN A 94 16.99 9.72 -0.19
CA GLN A 94 17.28 10.35 -1.49
C GLN A 94 16.71 11.77 -1.56
N THR A 95 15.50 11.98 -1.06
CA THR A 95 14.84 13.30 -1.05
C THR A 95 15.57 14.27 -0.13
N ALA A 96 15.95 13.85 1.07
CA ALA A 96 16.73 14.67 2.01
C ALA A 96 18.11 15.02 1.43
N GLY A 97 18.75 14.09 0.74
CA GLY A 97 20.03 14.29 0.05
C GLY A 97 19.96 15.12 -1.25
N GLY A 98 18.75 15.49 -1.70
CA GLY A 98 18.56 16.25 -2.95
C GLY A 98 18.71 15.41 -4.22
N ASN A 99 18.69 14.08 -4.10
CA ASN A 99 18.86 13.10 -5.19
C ASN A 99 17.59 12.25 -5.36
N ALA A 100 16.41 12.81 -5.10
CA ALA A 100 15.14 12.12 -5.33
C ALA A 100 15.03 11.68 -6.81
N PRO A 101 14.40 10.54 -7.09
CA PRO A 101 14.06 10.14 -8.46
C PRO A 101 13.18 11.21 -9.12
N ASP A 102 13.26 11.32 -10.44
CA ASP A 102 12.48 12.31 -11.20
C ASP A 102 11.00 11.97 -11.20
N ILE A 103 10.68 10.69 -11.40
CA ILE A 103 9.32 10.14 -11.37
C ILE A 103 9.24 9.16 -10.18
N ILE A 104 8.18 9.29 -9.40
CA ILE A 104 8.02 8.61 -8.11
C ILE A 104 6.66 7.94 -8.06
N GLN A 105 6.63 6.61 -7.94
CA GLN A 105 5.40 5.94 -7.53
C GLN A 105 5.13 6.30 -6.06
N MET A 106 3.96 6.86 -5.78
CA MET A 106 3.59 7.41 -4.48
C MET A 106 2.35 6.69 -3.92
N ASP A 107 2.25 6.61 -2.60
CA ASP A 107 1.04 6.13 -1.90
C ASP A 107 0.34 7.29 -1.19
N MET A 108 -0.98 7.18 -1.04
CA MET A 108 -1.80 8.18 -0.34
C MET A 108 -1.32 8.43 1.10
N ASN A 109 -0.79 7.41 1.76
CA ASN A 109 -0.34 7.51 3.15
C ASN A 109 0.92 8.38 3.32
N TYR A 110 1.67 8.60 2.23
CA TYR A 110 2.93 9.34 2.28
C TYR A 110 2.91 10.64 1.47
N ILE A 111 1.94 10.83 0.55
CA ILE A 111 1.94 11.98 -0.37
C ILE A 111 1.93 13.33 0.36
N SER A 112 1.24 13.44 1.49
CA SER A 112 1.19 14.67 2.29
C SER A 112 2.56 15.05 2.83
N GLU A 113 3.35 14.08 3.28
CA GLU A 113 4.68 14.32 3.83
C GLU A 113 5.62 14.99 2.80
N TYR A 114 5.59 14.50 1.56
CA TYR A 114 6.41 15.05 0.49
C TYR A 114 5.79 16.32 -0.11
N GLY A 115 4.46 16.34 -0.29
CA GLY A 115 3.74 17.45 -0.91
C GLY A 115 3.76 18.72 -0.08
N THR A 116 3.51 18.64 1.24
CA THR A 116 3.52 19.79 2.14
C THR A 116 4.92 20.42 2.30
N ARG A 117 5.97 19.61 2.17
CA ARG A 117 7.37 20.07 2.19
C ARG A 117 7.84 20.63 0.84
N GLY A 118 6.94 20.66 -0.19
CA GLY A 118 7.28 21.15 -1.52
C GLY A 118 8.27 20.25 -2.27
N ALA A 119 8.36 18.97 -1.91
CA ALA A 119 9.24 18.02 -2.57
C ALA A 119 8.66 17.45 -3.89
N LEU A 120 7.35 17.64 -4.12
CA LEU A 120 6.66 17.15 -5.32
C LEU A 120 6.31 18.29 -6.27
N LEU A 121 6.43 18.01 -7.56
CA LEU A 121 6.12 18.93 -8.65
C LEU A 121 4.60 19.08 -8.79
N ASP A 122 4.15 20.29 -9.15
CA ASP A 122 2.77 20.50 -9.58
C ASP A 122 2.52 19.86 -10.94
N LEU A 123 1.58 18.93 -10.97
CA LEU A 123 1.20 18.14 -12.15
C LEU A 123 -0.08 18.67 -12.82
N GLY A 124 -0.46 19.91 -12.60
CA GLY A 124 -1.65 20.53 -13.16
C GLY A 124 -1.72 20.57 -14.71
N LYS A 125 -0.59 20.27 -15.38
CA LYS A 125 -0.53 20.09 -16.84
C LYS A 125 -0.95 18.69 -17.31
N VAL A 126 -1.08 17.70 -16.41
CA VAL A 126 -1.56 16.36 -16.76
C VAL A 126 -3.06 16.41 -16.99
N ASP A 127 -3.54 15.84 -18.10
CA ASP A 127 -4.96 15.79 -18.39
C ASP A 127 -5.66 14.74 -17.53
N VAL A 128 -6.48 15.19 -16.61
CA VAL A 128 -7.32 14.36 -15.73
C VAL A 128 -8.82 14.58 -15.99
N SER A 129 -9.18 15.26 -17.09
CA SER A 129 -10.56 15.65 -17.41
C SER A 129 -11.51 14.46 -17.60
N LYS A 130 -10.97 13.29 -17.95
CA LYS A 130 -11.72 12.05 -18.19
C LYS A 130 -11.71 11.08 -17.03
N PHE A 131 -11.11 11.49 -15.92
CA PHE A 131 -11.05 10.65 -14.71
C PHE A 131 -12.42 10.59 -14.03
N VAL A 132 -12.72 9.43 -13.48
CA VAL A 132 -13.92 9.23 -12.66
C VAL A 132 -13.92 10.22 -11.49
N ALA A 133 -15.07 10.85 -11.25
CA ALA A 133 -15.24 11.83 -10.18
C ALA A 133 -14.77 11.26 -8.81
N GLY A 134 -14.05 12.08 -8.06
CA GLY A 134 -13.50 11.73 -6.74
C GLY A 134 -12.16 10.99 -6.79
N THR A 135 -11.61 10.65 -7.97
CA THR A 135 -10.33 9.93 -8.08
C THR A 135 -9.11 10.84 -8.26
N VAL A 136 -9.33 12.12 -8.52
CA VAL A 136 -8.26 13.13 -8.66
C VAL A 136 -7.85 13.69 -7.30
N ASP A 137 -8.80 13.84 -6.38
CA ASP A 137 -8.59 14.55 -5.11
C ASP A 137 -7.59 13.86 -4.18
N SER A 138 -7.44 12.55 -4.30
CA SER A 138 -6.41 11.78 -3.58
C SER A 138 -4.97 12.20 -3.88
N GLY A 139 -4.73 12.88 -4.99
CA GLY A 139 -3.43 13.38 -5.41
C GLY A 139 -3.22 14.87 -5.18
N LYS A 140 -4.16 15.55 -4.54
CA LYS A 140 -4.08 16.99 -4.25
C LYS A 140 -3.54 17.25 -2.86
N ILE A 141 -2.60 18.17 -2.78
CA ILE A 141 -2.09 18.74 -1.53
C ILE A 141 -2.11 20.28 -1.68
N ASN A 142 -2.80 20.97 -0.77
CA ASN A 142 -2.96 22.42 -0.82
C ASN A 142 -3.43 22.92 -2.20
N ASP A 143 -4.48 22.29 -2.73
CA ASP A 143 -5.10 22.55 -4.04
C ASP A 143 -4.21 22.29 -5.28
N LYS A 144 -2.97 21.85 -5.10
CA LYS A 144 -2.08 21.47 -6.18
C LYS A 144 -2.19 19.96 -6.44
N LEU A 145 -2.27 19.57 -7.70
CA LEU A 145 -2.18 18.18 -8.11
C LEU A 145 -0.70 17.77 -8.06
N VAL A 146 -0.31 16.97 -7.09
CA VAL A 146 1.07 16.49 -6.91
C VAL A 146 1.20 14.97 -7.09
N GLY A 147 0.07 14.31 -7.34
CA GLY A 147 0.02 12.87 -7.65
C GLY A 147 -1.15 12.56 -8.58
N VAL A 148 -0.88 11.82 -9.65
CA VAL A 148 -1.89 11.35 -10.62
C VAL A 148 -2.25 9.91 -10.31
N ASN A 149 -3.53 9.63 -10.09
CA ASN A 149 -4.04 8.31 -9.76
C ASN A 149 -3.72 7.31 -10.87
N ALA A 150 -2.98 6.25 -10.53
CA ALA A 150 -2.57 5.21 -11.47
C ALA A 150 -3.61 4.06 -11.60
N GLY A 151 -4.55 3.96 -10.66
CA GLY A 151 -5.60 2.94 -10.69
C GLY A 151 -6.54 3.06 -9.49
N ILE A 152 -7.79 2.67 -9.69
CA ILE A 152 -8.83 2.66 -8.65
C ILE A 152 -8.87 1.29 -8.00
N ASN A 153 -8.91 1.26 -6.67
CA ASN A 153 -9.28 0.10 -5.89
C ASN A 153 -10.29 0.48 -4.78
N SER A 154 -10.74 -0.52 -4.04
CA SER A 154 -11.51 -0.34 -2.82
C SER A 154 -11.10 -1.42 -1.82
N ALA A 155 -11.15 -1.07 -0.54
CA ALA A 155 -10.97 -1.99 0.57
C ALA A 155 -12.14 -2.99 0.61
N LEU A 156 -11.84 -4.27 0.76
CA LEU A 156 -12.85 -5.32 0.77
C LEU A 156 -12.35 -6.59 1.48
N ILE A 157 -13.18 -7.59 1.52
CA ILE A 157 -12.86 -8.92 2.06
C ILE A 157 -12.86 -9.92 0.92
N PHE A 158 -11.76 -10.67 0.74
CA PHE A 158 -11.77 -11.85 -0.11
C PHE A 158 -12.22 -13.07 0.68
N ALA A 159 -13.08 -13.89 0.07
CA ALA A 159 -13.50 -15.17 0.61
C ALA A 159 -12.95 -16.31 -0.28
N ASN A 160 -12.43 -17.36 0.36
CA ASN A 160 -11.97 -18.57 -0.32
C ASN A 160 -13.15 -19.54 -0.48
N PRO A 161 -13.67 -19.76 -1.71
CA PRO A 161 -14.85 -20.58 -1.93
C PRO A 161 -14.65 -22.03 -1.47
N LYS A 162 -13.43 -22.58 -1.60
CA LYS A 162 -13.12 -23.96 -1.17
C LYS A 162 -13.24 -24.13 0.35
N VAL A 163 -12.92 -23.10 1.12
CA VAL A 163 -13.06 -23.18 2.58
C VAL A 163 -14.53 -23.13 2.98
N PHE A 164 -15.36 -22.33 2.30
CA PHE A 164 -16.82 -22.32 2.50
C PHE A 164 -17.46 -23.63 2.07
N GLU A 165 -17.04 -24.22 0.94
CA GLU A 165 -17.48 -25.54 0.50
C GLU A 165 -17.13 -26.63 1.54
N LYS A 166 -15.88 -26.64 2.03
CA LYS A 166 -15.44 -27.55 3.12
C LYS A 166 -16.29 -27.40 4.39
N ALA A 167 -16.67 -26.17 4.71
CA ALA A 167 -17.56 -25.86 5.84
C ALA A 167 -19.02 -26.27 5.59
N LYS A 168 -19.39 -26.59 4.34
CA LYS A 168 -20.78 -26.79 3.89
C LYS A 168 -21.64 -25.54 4.19
N MET A 169 -21.08 -24.37 3.92
CA MET A 169 -21.72 -23.08 4.10
C MET A 169 -21.76 -22.33 2.77
N ASP A 170 -22.88 -21.64 2.54
CA ASP A 170 -22.96 -20.65 1.48
C ASP A 170 -22.11 -19.42 1.82
N LEU A 171 -21.68 -18.69 0.79
CA LEU A 171 -21.05 -17.39 0.99
C LEU A 171 -22.07 -16.44 1.62
N PRO A 172 -21.65 -15.58 2.59
CA PRO A 172 -22.56 -14.66 3.24
C PRO A 172 -23.09 -13.61 2.25
N SER A 173 -24.33 -13.15 2.48
CA SER A 173 -24.83 -11.98 1.78
C SER A 173 -24.08 -10.74 2.26
N ASP A 174 -23.24 -10.16 1.39
CA ASP A 174 -22.42 -8.99 1.70
C ASP A 174 -23.15 -7.65 1.53
N LYS A 175 -24.43 -7.67 1.12
CA LYS A 175 -25.18 -6.44 0.83
C LYS A 175 -25.64 -5.72 2.08
N THR A 176 -25.94 -6.47 3.12
CA THR A 176 -26.62 -5.96 4.32
C THR A 176 -26.01 -6.48 5.64
N TRP A 177 -24.80 -7.00 5.62
CA TRP A 177 -24.19 -7.52 6.85
C TRP A 177 -23.53 -6.46 7.72
N THR A 178 -23.53 -6.73 9.03
CA THR A 178 -22.93 -5.88 10.05
C THR A 178 -21.57 -6.42 10.51
N TRP A 179 -20.82 -5.61 11.28
CA TRP A 179 -19.57 -6.04 11.91
C TRP A 179 -19.76 -7.25 12.82
N ASP A 180 -20.88 -7.32 13.56
CA ASP A 180 -21.21 -8.46 14.41
C ASP A 180 -21.49 -9.71 13.57
N GLN A 181 -22.28 -9.60 12.52
CA GLN A 181 -22.56 -10.71 11.60
C GLN A 181 -21.28 -11.20 10.88
N LEU A 182 -20.36 -10.30 10.53
CA LEU A 182 -19.06 -10.70 10.02
C LEU A 182 -18.30 -11.58 11.01
N MET A 183 -18.25 -11.20 12.30
CA MET A 183 -17.58 -12.01 13.33
C MET A 183 -18.29 -13.35 13.56
N GLU A 184 -19.61 -13.38 13.55
CA GLU A 184 -20.41 -14.62 13.72
C GLU A 184 -20.17 -15.60 12.58
N VAL A 185 -20.28 -15.14 11.33
CA VAL A 185 -19.99 -15.98 10.14
C VAL A 185 -18.53 -16.44 10.13
N SER A 186 -17.60 -15.56 10.53
CA SER A 186 -16.19 -15.91 10.62
C SER A 186 -15.93 -17.03 11.64
N ALA A 187 -16.54 -16.95 12.82
CA ALA A 187 -16.43 -17.99 13.84
C ALA A 187 -17.04 -19.31 13.37
N GLU A 188 -18.21 -19.26 12.75
CA GLU A 188 -18.91 -20.43 12.24
C GLU A 188 -18.12 -21.15 11.14
N VAL A 189 -17.66 -20.42 10.12
CA VAL A 189 -16.89 -21.02 9.01
C VAL A 189 -15.55 -21.58 9.48
N ALA A 190 -14.85 -20.87 10.40
CA ALA A 190 -13.60 -21.37 10.97
C ALA A 190 -13.81 -22.71 11.70
N SER A 191 -14.85 -22.80 12.52
CA SER A 191 -15.19 -24.01 13.27
C SER A 191 -15.56 -25.17 12.34
N LYS A 192 -16.46 -24.94 11.36
CA LYS A 192 -16.96 -25.98 10.46
C LYS A 192 -15.90 -26.48 9.48
N ALA A 193 -15.07 -25.56 8.95
CA ALA A 193 -13.97 -25.92 8.05
C ALA A 193 -12.73 -26.45 8.77
N GLY A 194 -12.61 -26.23 10.08
CA GLY A 194 -11.41 -26.58 10.84
C GLY A 194 -10.19 -25.77 10.38
N VAL A 195 -10.35 -24.46 10.18
CA VAL A 195 -9.27 -23.54 9.78
C VAL A 195 -8.93 -22.59 10.92
N SER A 196 -7.73 -21.97 10.84
CA SER A 196 -7.21 -21.10 11.89
C SER A 196 -7.95 -19.76 11.98
N PHE A 197 -8.41 -19.24 10.82
CA PHE A 197 -9.06 -17.95 10.72
C PHE A 197 -10.40 -18.07 9.98
N GLY A 198 -11.47 -17.54 10.54
CA GLY A 198 -12.65 -17.17 9.77
C GLY A 198 -12.38 -15.91 8.96
N LEU A 199 -11.72 -14.93 9.59
CA LEU A 199 -11.27 -13.69 8.96
C LEU A 199 -9.86 -13.35 9.42
N ALA A 200 -8.92 -13.16 8.49
CA ALA A 200 -7.55 -12.75 8.76
C ALA A 200 -7.29 -11.27 8.41
N SER A 201 -6.21 -10.73 8.94
CA SER A 201 -5.62 -9.42 8.59
C SER A 201 -6.53 -8.19 8.77
N ILE A 202 -7.43 -8.22 9.74
CA ILE A 202 -8.34 -7.10 10.01
C ILE A 202 -7.74 -6.06 10.98
N MET A 203 -6.99 -6.47 11.99
CA MET A 203 -6.62 -5.63 13.13
C MET A 203 -5.79 -4.40 12.73
N GLY A 204 -4.85 -4.56 11.81
CA GLY A 204 -3.98 -3.49 11.31
C GLY A 204 -4.49 -2.82 10.03
N SER A 205 -5.74 -3.08 9.62
CA SER A 205 -6.29 -2.51 8.39
C SER A 205 -6.80 -1.09 8.62
N ASP A 206 -5.98 -0.09 8.32
CA ASP A 206 -6.38 1.32 8.35
C ASP A 206 -7.59 1.63 7.43
N PRO A 207 -7.76 1.04 6.23
CA PRO A 207 -8.96 1.29 5.44
C PRO A 207 -10.24 0.70 6.05
N LEU A 208 -10.18 -0.47 6.72
CA LEU A 208 -11.36 -1.01 7.41
C LEU A 208 -11.68 -0.22 8.68
N PHE A 209 -10.66 0.17 9.46
CA PHE A 209 -10.85 1.06 10.60
C PHE A 209 -11.40 2.42 10.15
N GLY A 210 -10.88 2.97 9.05
CA GLY A 210 -11.41 4.19 8.43
C GLY A 210 -12.89 4.07 8.05
N THR A 211 -13.28 2.94 7.43
CA THR A 211 -14.69 2.65 7.15
C THR A 211 -15.52 2.60 8.43
N PHE A 212 -15.04 1.90 9.47
CA PHE A 212 -15.68 1.80 10.77
C PHE A 212 -15.92 3.17 11.42
N VAL A 213 -14.92 4.04 11.41
CA VAL A 213 -14.98 5.42 11.92
C VAL A 213 -15.96 6.28 11.11
N ARG A 214 -15.91 6.18 9.77
CA ARG A 214 -16.79 6.95 8.86
C ARG A 214 -18.25 6.59 8.98
N GLN A 215 -18.56 5.35 9.30
CA GLN A 215 -19.93 4.91 9.60
C GLN A 215 -20.50 5.58 10.86
N GLN A 216 -19.63 6.12 11.71
CA GLN A 216 -20.00 6.90 12.89
C GLN A 216 -20.01 8.42 12.63
N GLY A 217 -19.88 8.84 11.36
CA GLY A 217 -19.88 10.25 10.95
C GLY A 217 -18.56 10.99 11.19
N LYS A 218 -17.46 10.27 11.38
CA LYS A 218 -16.12 10.81 11.61
C LYS A 218 -15.19 10.45 10.41
N GLU A 219 -13.93 10.85 10.48
CA GLU A 219 -12.88 10.49 9.51
C GLU A 219 -11.64 10.00 10.25
N LEU A 220 -10.72 9.30 9.55
CA LEU A 220 -9.43 8.95 10.17
C LEU A 220 -8.59 10.19 10.43
N PHE A 221 -8.58 11.11 9.47
CA PHE A 221 -7.81 12.34 9.54
C PHE A 221 -8.66 13.54 9.13
N THR A 222 -8.35 14.68 9.74
CA THR A 222 -8.80 16.00 9.33
C THR A 222 -7.57 16.84 9.00
N ALA A 223 -7.77 18.05 8.48
CA ALA A 223 -6.67 18.98 8.24
C ALA A 223 -5.85 19.29 9.51
N ASP A 224 -6.51 19.21 10.68
CA ASP A 224 -5.92 19.57 11.98
C ASP A 224 -5.37 18.36 12.77
N GLY A 225 -5.48 17.13 12.23
CA GLY A 225 -4.99 15.95 12.91
C GLY A 225 -5.89 14.70 12.80
N LEU A 226 -6.05 13.97 13.92
CA LEU A 226 -6.95 12.81 13.96
C LEU A 226 -8.40 13.25 13.91
N GLY A 227 -9.19 12.57 13.06
CA GLY A 227 -10.65 12.78 12.95
C GLY A 227 -11.49 11.83 13.84
N PHE A 228 -10.84 10.97 14.60
CA PHE A 228 -11.45 10.03 15.55
C PHE A 228 -10.88 10.22 16.95
N ASP A 229 -11.54 9.64 17.94
CA ASP A 229 -11.12 9.74 19.34
C ASP A 229 -10.82 8.37 19.98
N VAL A 230 -10.52 8.39 21.28
CA VAL A 230 -10.20 7.17 22.05
C VAL A 230 -11.36 6.20 22.09
N ALA A 231 -12.60 6.69 22.09
CA ALA A 231 -13.77 5.80 22.15
C ALA A 231 -13.93 4.99 20.86
N ASP A 232 -13.64 5.58 19.69
CA ASP A 232 -13.66 4.88 18.40
C ASP A 232 -12.59 3.78 18.34
N ALA A 233 -11.39 4.11 18.78
CA ALA A 233 -10.28 3.16 18.83
C ALA A 233 -10.53 2.03 19.84
N GLN A 234 -11.15 2.34 20.98
CA GLN A 234 -11.58 1.35 21.97
C GLN A 234 -12.61 0.39 21.39
N ALA A 235 -13.65 0.91 20.75
CA ALA A 235 -14.68 0.09 20.10
C ALA A 235 -14.07 -0.85 19.04
N TRP A 236 -13.09 -0.38 18.27
CA TRP A 236 -12.34 -1.21 17.32
C TRP A 236 -11.58 -2.35 18.03
N TYR A 237 -10.88 -2.06 19.11
CA TYR A 237 -10.15 -3.09 19.86
C TYR A 237 -11.07 -4.05 20.59
N GLU A 238 -12.23 -3.59 21.08
CA GLU A 238 -13.26 -4.46 21.66
C GLU A 238 -13.80 -5.44 20.62
N LEU A 239 -14.01 -5.00 19.37
CA LEU A 239 -14.37 -5.86 18.25
C LEU A 239 -13.28 -6.93 17.99
N MET A 240 -12.01 -6.58 18.05
CA MET A 240 -10.90 -7.55 17.91
C MET A 240 -10.87 -8.55 19.05
N VAL A 241 -11.03 -8.10 20.29
CA VAL A 241 -11.11 -8.99 21.46
C VAL A 241 -12.31 -9.94 21.36
N LYS A 242 -13.49 -9.45 20.92
CA LYS A 242 -14.66 -10.27 20.63
C LYS A 242 -14.34 -11.33 19.57
N GLY A 243 -13.67 -10.93 18.48
CA GLY A 243 -13.26 -11.83 17.41
C GLY A 243 -12.30 -12.94 17.85
N VAL A 244 -11.31 -12.62 18.70
CA VAL A 244 -10.39 -13.62 19.27
C VAL A 244 -11.14 -14.57 20.20
N LYS A 245 -11.94 -14.06 21.14
CA LYS A 245 -12.73 -14.88 22.06
C LYS A 245 -13.73 -15.79 21.35
N GLY A 246 -14.35 -15.28 20.28
CA GLY A 246 -15.28 -16.01 19.42
C GLY A 246 -14.60 -16.95 18.43
N LYS A 247 -13.27 -16.98 18.37
CA LYS A 247 -12.48 -17.77 17.37
C LYS A 247 -12.78 -17.36 15.91
N ALA A 248 -13.14 -16.12 15.68
CA ALA A 248 -13.41 -15.56 14.37
C ALA A 248 -12.12 -15.15 13.61
N ILE A 249 -11.14 -14.61 14.34
CA ILE A 249 -9.95 -13.97 13.75
C ILE A 249 -8.60 -14.61 14.14
N GLY A 250 -8.63 -15.85 14.65
CA GLY A 250 -7.44 -16.57 15.11
C GLY A 250 -7.03 -16.23 16.54
N THR A 251 -5.92 -16.85 17.01
CA THR A 251 -5.30 -16.51 18.31
C THR A 251 -4.38 -15.31 18.15
N PRO A 252 -3.99 -14.63 19.26
CA PRO A 252 -3.04 -13.51 19.21
C PRO A 252 -1.72 -13.85 18.52
N GLU A 253 -1.20 -15.07 18.74
CA GLU A 253 0.03 -15.57 18.11
C GLU A 253 -0.17 -15.71 16.58
N GLN A 254 -1.28 -16.34 16.16
CA GLN A 254 -1.61 -16.51 14.74
C GLN A 254 -1.78 -15.16 14.04
N ILE A 255 -2.44 -14.18 14.69
CA ILE A 255 -2.58 -12.82 14.15
C ILE A 255 -1.20 -12.17 13.93
N SER A 256 -0.30 -12.33 14.90
CA SER A 256 1.06 -11.76 14.81
C SER A 256 1.90 -12.42 13.71
N GLU A 257 1.81 -13.75 13.58
CA GLU A 257 2.50 -14.51 12.53
C GLU A 257 1.96 -14.16 11.14
N GLU A 258 0.64 -14.04 10.99
CA GLU A 258 0.00 -13.72 9.71
C GLU A 258 0.39 -12.34 9.18
N ALA A 259 0.52 -11.36 10.07
CA ALA A 259 0.90 -9.99 9.70
C ALA A 259 2.31 -9.87 9.08
N ALA A 260 3.19 -10.86 9.33
CA ALA A 260 4.55 -10.91 8.79
C ALA A 260 4.66 -11.66 7.45
N LYS A 261 3.59 -12.35 7.00
CA LYS A 261 3.63 -13.19 5.81
C LYS A 261 3.50 -12.37 4.52
N PRO A 262 4.24 -12.72 3.47
CA PRO A 262 4.00 -12.19 2.13
C PRO A 262 2.68 -12.72 1.56
N LEU A 263 2.19 -12.07 0.52
CA LEU A 263 0.88 -12.35 -0.08
C LEU A 263 0.69 -13.83 -0.44
N ASP A 264 1.69 -14.43 -1.08
CA ASP A 264 1.67 -15.83 -1.56
C ASP A 264 1.70 -16.89 -0.44
N GLN A 265 2.01 -16.47 0.78
CA GLN A 265 2.00 -17.30 1.99
C GLN A 265 0.87 -16.93 2.97
N SER A 266 0.02 -15.97 2.59
CA SER A 266 -1.08 -15.52 3.43
C SER A 266 -2.06 -16.65 3.76
N ALA A 267 -2.73 -16.54 4.89
CA ALA A 267 -3.65 -17.57 5.38
C ALA A 267 -4.78 -17.88 4.38
N LEU A 268 -5.25 -16.89 3.64
CA LEU A 268 -6.26 -17.07 2.59
C LEU A 268 -5.73 -17.91 1.43
N VAL A 269 -4.51 -17.59 0.97
CA VAL A 269 -3.85 -18.28 -0.17
C VAL A 269 -3.58 -19.74 0.16
N VAL A 270 -3.05 -20.02 1.35
CA VAL A 270 -2.74 -21.40 1.77
C VAL A 270 -3.97 -22.17 2.30
N GLY A 271 -5.15 -21.56 2.31
CA GLY A 271 -6.41 -22.20 2.68
C GLY A 271 -6.59 -22.41 4.20
N THR A 272 -5.86 -21.69 5.04
CA THR A 272 -6.03 -21.69 6.50
C THR A 272 -6.88 -20.52 7.02
N ALA A 273 -7.35 -19.63 6.13
CA ALA A 273 -8.37 -18.64 6.38
C ALA A 273 -9.54 -18.80 5.41
N ALA A 274 -10.77 -18.57 5.89
CA ALA A 274 -11.96 -18.53 5.05
C ALA A 274 -12.11 -17.17 4.36
N MET A 275 -11.75 -16.09 5.05
CA MET A 275 -11.81 -14.71 4.57
C MET A 275 -10.56 -13.96 5.00
N GLN A 276 -10.19 -12.92 4.22
CA GLN A 276 -9.09 -12.02 4.55
C GLN A 276 -9.30 -10.66 3.92
N TYR A 277 -8.86 -9.59 4.62
CA TYR A 277 -8.86 -8.24 4.10
C TYR A 277 -7.83 -8.08 2.97
N TYR A 278 -8.25 -7.44 1.88
CA TYR A 278 -7.41 -7.05 0.75
C TYR A 278 -7.92 -5.76 0.08
N ASN A 279 -7.14 -5.24 -0.87
CA ASN A 279 -7.61 -4.26 -1.84
C ASN A 279 -8.06 -4.98 -3.12
N SER A 280 -9.06 -4.46 -3.81
CA SER A 280 -9.70 -5.13 -4.94
C SER A 280 -8.74 -5.50 -6.09
N ASN A 281 -7.71 -4.68 -6.35
CA ASN A 281 -6.70 -4.95 -7.39
C ASN A 281 -5.80 -6.15 -7.10
N GLN A 282 -5.84 -6.70 -5.88
CA GLN A 282 -5.03 -7.88 -5.51
C GLN A 282 -5.71 -9.20 -5.88
N LEU A 283 -6.95 -9.18 -6.40
CA LEU A 283 -7.71 -10.40 -6.70
C LEU A 283 -6.96 -11.37 -7.61
N GLU A 284 -6.33 -10.87 -8.67
CA GLU A 284 -5.59 -11.69 -9.62
C GLU A 284 -4.38 -12.36 -8.97
N ALA A 285 -3.56 -11.59 -8.25
CA ALA A 285 -2.37 -12.10 -7.57
C ALA A 285 -2.71 -13.12 -6.48
N VAL A 286 -3.72 -12.83 -5.66
CA VAL A 286 -4.18 -13.74 -4.59
C VAL A 286 -4.76 -15.02 -5.17
N SER A 287 -5.60 -14.92 -6.21
CA SER A 287 -6.22 -16.10 -6.84
C SER A 287 -5.18 -16.97 -7.55
N ALA A 288 -4.22 -16.36 -8.24
CA ALA A 288 -3.13 -17.09 -8.89
C ALA A 288 -2.25 -17.83 -7.86
N ALA A 289 -1.88 -17.17 -6.77
CA ALA A 289 -1.11 -17.77 -5.68
C ALA A 289 -1.87 -18.93 -4.99
N ALA A 290 -3.21 -18.86 -4.94
CA ALA A 290 -4.07 -19.92 -4.41
C ALA A 290 -4.34 -21.08 -5.42
N GLY A 291 -3.47 -21.23 -6.43
CA GLY A 291 -3.58 -22.31 -7.42
C GLY A 291 -4.62 -22.04 -8.51
N GLY A 292 -4.95 -20.78 -8.77
CA GLY A 292 -5.89 -20.34 -9.81
C GLY A 292 -7.35 -20.31 -9.36
N GLU A 293 -7.64 -20.60 -8.09
CA GLU A 293 -8.99 -20.48 -7.55
C GLU A 293 -9.39 -19.01 -7.43
N LEU A 294 -10.42 -18.61 -8.17
CA LEU A 294 -10.90 -17.24 -8.12
C LEU A 294 -11.58 -16.93 -6.78
N MET A 295 -10.91 -16.12 -5.95
CA MET A 295 -11.49 -15.64 -4.69
C MET A 295 -12.76 -14.83 -4.94
N LYS A 296 -13.68 -14.85 -3.97
CA LYS A 296 -14.90 -14.05 -4.04
C LYS A 296 -14.69 -12.72 -3.32
N MET A 297 -15.11 -11.64 -3.94
CA MET A 297 -15.07 -10.31 -3.35
C MET A 297 -16.34 -10.07 -2.56
N LEU A 298 -16.17 -9.77 -1.30
CA LEU A 298 -17.24 -9.38 -0.38
C LEU A 298 -17.03 -7.93 0.05
N ARG A 299 -18.10 -7.16 0.08
CA ARG A 299 -18.07 -5.79 0.64
C ARG A 299 -17.69 -5.83 2.12
N GLY A 300 -17.03 -4.79 2.60
CA GLY A 300 -16.89 -4.59 4.05
C GLY A 300 -18.26 -4.49 4.74
N PRO A 301 -18.35 -4.78 6.03
CA PRO A 301 -19.61 -4.64 6.77
C PRO A 301 -19.96 -3.18 7.04
N SER A 302 -21.18 -2.96 7.57
CA SER A 302 -21.65 -1.68 8.08
C SER A 302 -22.02 -1.80 9.56
N ILE A 303 -22.19 -0.68 10.25
CA ILE A 303 -22.81 -0.66 11.60
C ILE A 303 -24.31 -0.83 11.54
N THR A 304 -24.90 -0.70 10.36
CA THR A 304 -26.30 -0.95 10.07
C THR A 304 -26.43 -2.02 8.98
N ASP A 305 -27.61 -2.51 8.76
CA ASP A 305 -27.94 -3.44 7.67
C ASP A 305 -28.13 -2.76 6.31
N LYS A 306 -27.79 -1.46 6.18
CA LYS A 306 -27.99 -0.68 4.96
C LYS A 306 -26.70 -0.52 4.17
N ALA A 307 -26.72 -0.96 2.93
CA ALA A 307 -25.56 -0.91 2.04
C ALA A 307 -25.02 0.52 1.79
N ASN A 308 -25.92 1.52 1.66
CA ASN A 308 -25.53 2.91 1.43
C ASN A 308 -24.91 3.61 2.65
N GLU A 309 -24.99 3.02 3.82
CA GLU A 309 -24.37 3.50 5.06
C GLU A 309 -22.99 2.89 5.30
N ARG A 310 -22.47 2.08 4.36
CA ARG A 310 -21.16 1.43 4.46
C ARG A 310 -20.00 2.41 4.44
N LYS A 311 -20.18 3.58 3.79
CA LYS A 311 -19.19 4.67 3.74
C LYS A 311 -17.83 4.27 3.15
N THR A 312 -17.83 3.31 2.24
CA THR A 312 -16.63 2.96 1.46
C THR A 312 -16.24 4.07 0.49
N TRP A 313 -15.06 3.99 -0.08
CA TRP A 313 -14.58 5.00 -1.06
C TRP A 313 -13.72 4.35 -2.14
N TYR A 314 -13.51 5.07 -3.23
CA TYR A 314 -12.52 4.74 -4.22
C TYR A 314 -11.15 5.20 -3.72
N LYS A 315 -10.23 4.25 -3.52
CA LYS A 315 -8.86 4.51 -3.12
C LYS A 315 -7.98 4.56 -4.36
N ALA A 316 -7.11 5.56 -4.47
CA ALA A 316 -5.98 5.44 -5.39
C ALA A 316 -5.13 4.25 -4.95
N SER A 317 -4.94 3.29 -5.85
CA SER A 317 -4.09 2.14 -5.58
C SER A 317 -2.65 2.59 -5.34
N MET A 318 -2.21 3.53 -6.15
CA MET A 318 -0.99 4.31 -6.08
C MET A 318 -1.14 5.55 -6.96
N LEU A 319 -0.17 6.45 -6.84
CA LEU A 319 -0.12 7.70 -7.56
C LEU A 319 1.22 7.78 -8.31
N TRP A 320 1.23 8.47 -9.45
CA TRP A 320 2.45 8.91 -10.08
C TRP A 320 2.72 10.36 -9.72
N SER A 321 3.85 10.61 -9.10
CA SER A 321 4.35 11.93 -8.72
C SER A 321 5.66 12.23 -9.44
N ALA A 322 6.09 13.49 -9.42
CA ALA A 322 7.41 13.88 -9.88
C ALA A 322 8.12 14.72 -8.81
N SER A 323 9.44 14.66 -8.78
CA SER A 323 10.25 15.47 -7.88
C SER A 323 10.20 16.94 -8.27
N ALA A 324 9.97 17.84 -7.31
CA ALA A 324 10.10 19.29 -7.55
C ALA A 324 11.52 19.72 -7.93
N LYS A 325 12.53 18.87 -7.70
CA LYS A 325 13.94 19.11 -8.04
C LYS A 325 14.37 18.44 -9.34
N THR A 326 13.45 17.79 -10.08
CA THR A 326 13.78 17.23 -11.38
C THR A 326 14.31 18.32 -12.33
N LYS A 327 15.34 17.99 -13.07
CA LYS A 327 15.90 18.88 -14.11
C LYS A 327 15.07 18.84 -15.41
N ASN A 328 14.18 17.83 -15.53
CA ASN A 328 13.41 17.54 -16.72
C ASN A 328 11.88 17.47 -16.41
N PRO A 329 11.27 18.54 -15.88
CA PRO A 329 9.88 18.52 -15.44
C PRO A 329 8.91 18.20 -16.58
N ASP A 330 9.13 18.73 -17.77
CA ASP A 330 8.24 18.48 -18.90
C ASP A 330 8.31 17.02 -19.37
N ALA A 331 9.47 16.39 -19.35
CA ALA A 331 9.62 14.96 -19.67
C ALA A 331 8.97 14.06 -18.61
N ALA A 332 9.09 14.40 -17.32
CA ALA A 332 8.43 13.68 -16.25
C ALA A 332 6.89 13.79 -16.37
N ILE A 333 6.38 15.00 -16.63
CA ILE A 333 4.95 15.24 -16.88
C ILE A 333 4.48 14.48 -18.11
N ALA A 334 5.27 14.47 -19.18
CA ALA A 334 4.91 13.75 -20.42
C ALA A 334 4.74 12.26 -20.19
N TRP A 335 5.67 11.62 -19.41
CA TRP A 335 5.53 10.21 -19.06
C TRP A 335 4.30 9.95 -18.19
N ILE A 336 4.04 10.76 -17.16
CA ILE A 336 2.86 10.62 -16.28
C ILE A 336 1.57 10.79 -17.09
N ASN A 337 1.52 11.78 -17.98
CA ASN A 337 0.35 12.01 -18.83
C ASN A 337 0.15 10.86 -19.84
N TRP A 338 1.22 10.35 -20.43
CA TRP A 338 1.18 9.18 -21.31
C TRP A 338 0.66 7.95 -20.57
N PHE A 339 1.19 7.65 -19.37
CA PHE A 339 0.71 6.54 -18.56
C PHE A 339 -0.80 6.64 -18.28
N ALA A 340 -1.29 7.82 -17.96
CA ALA A 340 -2.67 8.05 -17.56
C ALA A 340 -3.68 8.04 -18.72
N ASN A 341 -3.23 8.35 -19.95
CA ASN A 341 -4.12 8.69 -21.06
C ASN A 341 -3.84 7.96 -22.37
N ASP A 342 -2.73 7.24 -22.50
CA ASP A 342 -2.36 6.58 -23.75
C ASP A 342 -2.79 5.10 -23.76
N PRO A 343 -3.50 4.64 -24.79
CA PRO A 343 -3.84 3.23 -24.93
C PRO A 343 -2.65 2.28 -24.94
N ALA A 344 -1.44 2.71 -25.36
CA ALA A 344 -0.25 1.87 -25.36
C ALA A 344 0.18 1.52 -23.92
N ALA A 345 0.19 2.52 -23.01
CA ALA A 345 0.43 2.30 -21.60
C ALA A 345 -0.62 1.36 -20.99
N ALA A 346 -1.88 1.67 -21.24
CA ALA A 346 -3.00 0.92 -20.69
C ALA A 346 -3.04 -0.55 -21.15
N ASN A 347 -2.62 -0.84 -22.37
CA ASN A 347 -2.53 -2.21 -22.89
C ASN A 347 -1.39 -3.03 -22.28
N ILE A 348 -0.41 -2.38 -21.69
CA ILE A 348 0.67 -3.02 -20.93
C ILE A 348 0.24 -3.26 -19.48
N ASP A 349 -0.28 -2.22 -18.82
CA ASP A 349 -0.69 -2.29 -17.41
C ASP A 349 -1.98 -3.11 -17.23
N LEU A 350 -2.92 -2.96 -18.15
CA LEU A 350 -4.30 -3.46 -18.07
C LEU A 350 -4.98 -2.92 -16.80
N ALA A 351 -5.06 -3.71 -15.75
CA ALA A 351 -5.57 -3.32 -14.45
C ALA A 351 -4.68 -3.85 -13.30
N GLU A 352 -3.38 -4.05 -13.56
CA GLU A 352 -2.46 -4.54 -12.55
C GLU A 352 -2.33 -3.52 -11.40
N ARG A 353 -2.30 -2.22 -11.74
CA ARG A 353 -2.32 -1.14 -10.73
C ARG A 353 -3.73 -0.77 -10.25
N GLY A 354 -4.74 -1.48 -10.66
CA GLY A 354 -6.15 -1.20 -10.38
C GLY A 354 -6.91 -0.75 -11.63
N ILE A 355 -8.21 -0.52 -11.47
CA ILE A 355 -9.06 -0.12 -12.60
C ILE A 355 -8.63 1.29 -13.05
N PRO A 356 -8.32 1.50 -14.35
CA PRO A 356 -7.94 2.81 -14.85
C PRO A 356 -8.94 3.90 -14.46
N PRO A 357 -8.48 5.03 -13.88
CA PRO A 357 -9.37 6.12 -13.49
C PRO A 357 -9.92 6.88 -14.71
N ASN A 358 -9.22 6.88 -15.84
CA ASN A 358 -9.68 7.44 -17.09
C ASN A 358 -10.71 6.51 -17.72
N SER A 359 -11.95 7.00 -17.89
CA SER A 359 -13.10 6.22 -18.38
C SER A 359 -12.94 5.75 -19.83
N GLU A 360 -12.25 6.51 -20.70
CA GLU A 360 -11.99 6.11 -22.08
C GLU A 360 -10.94 5.00 -22.14
N ILE A 361 -9.89 5.14 -21.35
CA ILE A 361 -8.86 4.10 -21.19
C ILE A 361 -9.47 2.81 -20.65
N LEU A 362 -10.33 2.89 -19.64
CA LEU A 362 -11.04 1.71 -19.15
C LEU A 362 -11.87 1.03 -20.24
N ALA A 363 -12.59 1.81 -21.05
CA ALA A 363 -13.38 1.26 -22.16
C ALA A 363 -12.50 0.52 -23.19
N GLU A 364 -11.31 1.05 -23.49
CA GLU A 364 -10.33 0.46 -24.41
C GLU A 364 -9.77 -0.88 -23.89
N VAL A 365 -9.38 -0.96 -22.62
CA VAL A 365 -8.74 -2.17 -22.06
C VAL A 365 -9.74 -3.22 -21.59
N LYS A 366 -10.98 -2.85 -21.30
CA LYS A 366 -11.99 -3.74 -20.74
C LYS A 366 -12.15 -5.07 -21.49
N PRO A 367 -12.12 -5.14 -22.84
CA PRO A 367 -12.20 -6.41 -23.56
C PRO A 367 -10.98 -7.31 -23.38
N LYS A 368 -9.84 -6.77 -22.91
CA LYS A 368 -8.55 -7.44 -22.76
C LYS A 368 -8.27 -7.89 -21.32
N LEU A 369 -9.11 -7.46 -20.38
CA LEU A 369 -8.96 -7.79 -18.97
C LEU A 369 -9.09 -9.29 -18.73
N SER A 370 -8.27 -9.83 -17.83
CA SER A 370 -8.41 -11.21 -17.33
C SER A 370 -9.76 -11.41 -16.63
N ALA A 371 -10.15 -12.65 -16.40
CA ALA A 371 -11.38 -12.94 -15.66
C ALA A 371 -11.40 -12.29 -14.26
N ALA A 372 -10.26 -12.32 -13.55
CA ALA A 372 -10.13 -11.67 -12.25
C ALA A 372 -10.28 -10.13 -12.35
N GLN A 373 -9.61 -9.50 -13.31
CA GLN A 373 -9.70 -8.06 -13.54
C GLN A 373 -11.11 -7.63 -13.97
N GLN A 374 -11.81 -8.44 -14.75
CA GLN A 374 -13.22 -8.19 -15.10
C GLN A 374 -14.13 -8.23 -13.86
N GLU A 375 -13.92 -9.17 -12.95
CA GLU A 375 -14.66 -9.20 -11.68
C GLU A 375 -14.35 -7.96 -10.81
N VAL A 376 -13.09 -7.51 -10.74
CA VAL A 376 -12.73 -6.25 -10.08
C VAL A 376 -13.45 -5.07 -10.70
N ALA A 377 -13.49 -4.97 -12.04
CA ALA A 377 -14.19 -3.90 -12.73
C ALA A 377 -15.70 -3.92 -12.44
N LYS A 378 -16.32 -5.11 -12.43
CA LYS A 378 -17.74 -5.27 -12.05
C LYS A 378 -17.98 -4.83 -10.60
N TYR A 379 -17.10 -5.22 -9.68
CA TYR A 379 -17.18 -4.84 -8.26
C TYR A 379 -17.10 -3.33 -8.07
N ILE A 380 -16.10 -2.66 -8.67
CA ILE A 380 -15.95 -1.20 -8.59
C ILE A 380 -17.20 -0.46 -9.09
N VAL A 381 -17.80 -0.94 -10.18
CA VAL A 381 -19.08 -0.39 -10.68
C VAL A 381 -20.24 -0.66 -9.70
N ALA A 382 -20.30 -1.88 -9.16
CA ALA A 382 -21.39 -2.30 -8.27
C ALA A 382 -21.43 -1.56 -6.94
N ILE A 383 -20.27 -1.13 -6.41
CA ILE A 383 -20.20 -0.37 -5.16
C ILE A 383 -20.43 1.14 -5.33
N LYS A 384 -20.54 1.65 -6.58
CA LYS A 384 -20.69 3.08 -6.85
C LYS A 384 -21.79 3.77 -6.01
N PRO A 385 -22.99 3.18 -5.78
CA PRO A 385 -24.01 3.78 -4.92
C PRO A 385 -23.64 3.85 -3.44
N GLU A 386 -22.59 3.12 -3.02
CA GLU A 386 -22.14 2.98 -1.63
C GLU A 386 -20.91 3.85 -1.34
N VAL A 387 -20.31 4.41 -2.40
CA VAL A 387 -19.09 5.22 -2.33
C VAL A 387 -19.42 6.61 -1.79
N GLY A 388 -18.74 6.98 -0.70
CA GLY A 388 -18.75 8.32 -0.15
C GLY A 388 -17.62 9.21 -0.72
N SER A 389 -17.40 10.37 -0.10
CA SER A 389 -16.27 11.25 -0.39
C SER A 389 -14.94 10.51 -0.22
N THR A 390 -13.96 10.83 -1.05
CA THR A 390 -12.59 10.35 -0.84
C THR A 390 -12.03 10.97 0.45
N PRO A 391 -11.47 10.16 1.38
CA PRO A 391 -10.77 10.71 2.55
C PRO A 391 -9.61 11.62 2.11
N ILE A 392 -9.30 12.61 2.91
CA ILE A 392 -8.08 13.41 2.70
C ILE A 392 -6.84 12.51 2.85
N ALA A 393 -5.77 12.87 2.18
CA ALA A 393 -4.48 12.23 2.42
C ALA A 393 -4.06 12.46 3.88
N PRO A 394 -3.52 11.42 4.57
CA PRO A 394 -3.07 11.59 5.95
C PRO A 394 -2.10 12.76 6.09
N PRO A 395 -2.19 13.57 7.14
CA PRO A 395 -1.16 14.59 7.41
C PRO A 395 0.22 13.92 7.63
N PRO A 396 1.32 14.68 7.54
CA PRO A 396 2.66 14.16 7.82
C PRO A 396 2.70 13.38 9.14
N GLY A 397 3.34 12.21 9.14
CA GLY A 397 3.33 11.26 10.26
C GLY A 397 2.11 10.33 10.30
N GLY A 398 1.03 10.65 9.60
CA GLY A 398 -0.21 9.86 9.57
C GLY A 398 -0.06 8.51 8.90
N GLY A 399 0.88 8.34 7.97
CA GLY A 399 1.16 7.07 7.30
C GLY A 399 1.56 5.92 8.22
N THR A 400 1.91 6.21 9.47
CA THR A 400 2.26 5.18 10.48
C THR A 400 1.05 4.52 11.14
N ILE A 401 -0.17 4.98 10.86
CA ILE A 401 -1.40 4.59 11.58
C ILE A 401 -1.62 3.07 11.62
N ALA A 402 -1.43 2.36 10.51
CA ALA A 402 -1.63 0.91 10.44
C ALA A 402 -0.69 0.16 11.40
N ASN A 403 0.59 0.52 11.43
CA ASN A 403 1.60 -0.10 12.27
C ASN A 403 1.37 0.20 13.76
N VAL A 404 1.03 1.45 14.09
CA VAL A 404 0.76 1.88 15.48
C VAL A 404 -0.49 1.19 15.99
N MET A 405 -1.57 1.17 15.20
CA MET A 405 -2.83 0.49 15.52
C MET A 405 -2.62 -1.02 15.73
N PHE A 406 -1.88 -1.69 14.84
CA PHE A 406 -1.58 -3.12 14.95
C PHE A 406 -0.79 -3.43 16.21
N ARG A 407 0.24 -2.65 16.52
CA ARG A 407 1.10 -2.89 17.69
C ARG A 407 0.33 -2.77 18.99
N HIS A 408 -0.44 -1.69 19.19
CA HIS A 408 -1.26 -1.53 20.40
C HIS A 408 -2.42 -2.54 20.44
N GLY A 409 -3.02 -2.86 19.29
CA GLY A 409 -4.02 -3.91 19.18
C GLY A 409 -3.50 -5.28 19.54
N THR A 410 -2.24 -5.58 19.19
CA THR A 410 -1.56 -6.82 19.59
C THR A 410 -1.44 -6.92 21.12
N ASP A 411 -1.03 -5.85 21.80
CA ASP A 411 -0.98 -5.85 23.28
C ASP A 411 -2.36 -6.05 23.91
N VAL A 412 -3.42 -5.52 23.28
CA VAL A 412 -4.80 -5.71 23.74
C VAL A 412 -5.25 -7.16 23.57
N VAL A 413 -5.07 -7.77 22.40
CA VAL A 413 -5.53 -9.15 22.17
C VAL A 413 -4.72 -10.19 22.95
N PHE A 414 -3.45 -9.90 23.30
CA PHE A 414 -2.67 -10.71 24.24
C PHE A 414 -3.07 -10.49 25.73
N GLY A 415 -3.96 -9.56 26.01
CA GLY A 415 -4.38 -9.22 27.37
C GLY A 415 -3.33 -8.48 28.20
N ARG A 416 -2.30 -7.89 27.55
CA ARG A 416 -1.26 -7.08 28.23
C ARG A 416 -1.78 -5.70 28.64
N THR A 417 -2.76 -5.18 27.90
CA THR A 417 -3.49 -3.94 28.19
C THR A 417 -4.97 -4.15 27.96
N SER A 418 -5.80 -3.36 28.62
CA SER A 418 -7.24 -3.31 28.31
C SER A 418 -7.49 -2.62 26.97
N PRO A 419 -8.64 -2.85 26.30
CA PRO A 419 -9.01 -2.10 25.09
C PRO A 419 -8.95 -0.58 25.27
N ALA A 420 -9.40 -0.07 26.42
CA ALA A 420 -9.36 1.36 26.73
C ALA A 420 -7.94 1.92 26.83
N GLU A 421 -7.05 1.21 27.55
CA GLU A 421 -5.64 1.60 27.67
C GLU A 421 -4.88 1.50 26.33
N GLY A 422 -5.13 0.44 25.56
CA GLY A 422 -4.56 0.27 24.22
C GLY A 422 -5.00 1.38 23.26
N ALA A 423 -6.28 1.74 23.29
CA ALA A 423 -6.83 2.84 22.51
C ALA A 423 -6.23 4.19 22.89
N GLN A 424 -6.09 4.47 24.18
CA GLN A 424 -5.44 5.70 24.66
C GLN A 424 -4.01 5.80 24.14
N LYS A 425 -3.21 4.74 24.32
CA LYS A 425 -1.83 4.68 23.83
C LYS A 425 -1.74 4.87 22.31
N PHE A 426 -2.64 4.24 21.55
CA PHE A 426 -2.71 4.38 20.09
C PHE A 426 -2.97 5.83 19.69
N VAL A 427 -3.99 6.46 20.27
CA VAL A 427 -4.35 7.84 19.96
C VAL A 427 -3.26 8.82 20.36
N ASP A 428 -2.64 8.66 21.55
CA ASP A 428 -1.58 9.54 22.04
C ASP A 428 -0.32 9.45 21.16
N GLU A 429 0.05 8.24 20.75
CA GLU A 429 1.19 8.05 19.85
C GLU A 429 0.92 8.65 18.47
N MET A 430 -0.27 8.44 17.90
CA MET A 430 -0.63 9.05 16.64
C MET A 430 -0.63 10.58 16.71
N LYS A 431 -1.17 11.17 17.79
CA LYS A 431 -1.08 12.62 18.02
C LYS A 431 0.36 13.13 18.13
N SER A 432 1.27 12.31 18.67
CA SER A 432 2.69 12.64 18.72
C SER A 432 3.32 12.61 17.33
N ASN A 433 3.03 11.57 16.55
CA ASN A 433 3.56 11.40 15.19
C ASN A 433 3.11 12.51 14.23
N LEU A 434 1.90 13.04 14.40
CA LEU A 434 1.36 14.14 13.58
C LEU A 434 1.96 15.52 13.92
N LYS A 435 2.66 15.66 15.04
CA LYS A 435 3.30 16.92 15.46
C LYS A 435 4.75 17.07 14.98
N GLY A 436 5.36 15.98 14.54
CA GLY A 436 6.74 15.92 14.01
C GLY A 436 6.79 16.22 12.54
#